data_9d497a857dc9fa1178827dad4adce492
#
_entry.id   9d497a857dc9fa1178827dad4adce492
#
_cell.length_a   1.000
_cell.length_b   1.000
_cell.length_c   1.000
_cell.angle_alpha   90.00
_cell.angle_beta   90.00
_cell.angle_gamma   90.00
#
_symmetry.space_group_name_H-M   'P 1'
#
loop_
_entity.id
_entity.type
_entity.pdbx_description
1 polymer ?
#
loop_
_entity_poly.entity_id
_entity_poly.type
_entity_poly.pdbx_seq_one_letter_code
_entity_poly.pdbx_strand_id
1 'polypeptide(L)'
;MERLKKIGTLKHRHSLDVKAESPMGLGMEKLDRDAFDPEKVYDKVAALGVKWIRIQSGWQKTEREEGVYDFAWLDSQVDNLLSRGLTPWLCLCYGNTLYDDVAKQYFGSVGCPPIRDERAYCAWLKYVGETVKHFAGRIQYYEVWNEPEGAWTWRPAPNANEYAEFCIKTGRVIKENDSNAKVMVGSHYQDSLEAFNNEFAAGALEYADAVTYHTYNYDETLSMQRAVALKALAKHYGKDIEVVQGEMGSQSKSGGNGALNWIRTNQDMQTKYLLRHMVAEVMSGVKFTSYFSCVDMAENLDARAGGPITTCGYFGLLGAEFDRNTGTLVGDYYEKPSYYAFQNLCKLFDEKITPEYIPVIFSPRGSLRINGADCATRDIIWGGLSKANGGKAFAYWNSTNMITCQGFDGTVTFEISGVSGPVRLVDPMDGSIYELGHDIMKDAGNGLYLFENIPCKDYPLILTFGEF
;
A
#
# COMPACT_ATOMS: atom_id res chain seq x y z
N MET A 1 -8.03 0.82 -27.83
CA MET A 1 -8.60 -0.51 -27.54
C MET A 1 -9.48 -1.06 -28.64
N GLU A 2 -10.18 -0.24 -29.44
CA GLU A 2 -11.11 -0.69 -30.50
C GLU A 2 -10.53 -1.65 -31.55
N ARG A 3 -9.21 -1.59 -31.81
CA ARG A 3 -8.52 -2.50 -32.76
C ARG A 3 -8.12 -3.84 -32.15
N LEU A 4 -8.36 -4.06 -30.85
CA LEU A 4 -7.99 -5.29 -30.16
C LEU A 4 -9.19 -6.23 -30.06
N LYS A 5 -8.94 -7.53 -30.19
CA LYS A 5 -9.95 -8.54 -30.00
C LYS A 5 -10.02 -8.95 -28.53
N LYS A 6 -11.06 -8.52 -27.81
CA LYS A 6 -11.30 -8.99 -26.45
C LYS A 6 -11.62 -10.48 -26.46
N ILE A 7 -10.87 -11.27 -25.71
CA ILE A 7 -11.01 -12.73 -25.62
C ILE A 7 -11.51 -13.21 -24.25
N GLY A 8 -11.57 -12.32 -23.26
CA GLY A 8 -12.06 -12.67 -21.94
C GLY A 8 -11.86 -11.55 -20.93
N THR A 9 -12.07 -11.89 -19.67
CA THR A 9 -11.79 -11.05 -18.49
C THR A 9 -11.06 -11.89 -17.44
N LEU A 10 -10.30 -11.20 -16.57
CA LEU A 10 -9.66 -11.84 -15.43
C LEU A 10 -10.69 -12.52 -14.53
N LYS A 11 -10.39 -13.75 -14.13
CA LYS A 11 -11.19 -14.49 -13.15
C LYS A 11 -10.63 -14.21 -11.76
N HIS A 12 -11.34 -13.42 -10.97
CA HIS A 12 -10.93 -13.05 -9.62
C HIS A 12 -10.79 -14.27 -8.71
N ARG A 13 -9.97 -14.13 -7.67
CA ARG A 13 -9.76 -15.13 -6.63
C ARG A 13 -10.16 -14.55 -5.27
N HIS A 14 -10.63 -15.41 -4.40
CA HIS A 14 -10.76 -15.09 -2.99
C HIS A 14 -9.38 -15.14 -2.31
N SER A 15 -9.16 -14.37 -1.25
CA SER A 15 -7.87 -14.32 -0.53
C SER A 15 -7.41 -15.68 0.00
N LEU A 16 -8.31 -16.63 0.24
CA LEU A 16 -8.00 -18.02 0.58
C LEU A 16 -7.22 -18.75 -0.54
N ASP A 17 -7.44 -18.37 -1.79
CA ASP A 17 -6.83 -19.02 -2.97
C ASP A 17 -5.55 -18.30 -3.45
N VAL A 18 -5.16 -17.22 -2.76
CA VAL A 18 -3.99 -16.39 -3.08
C VAL A 18 -2.77 -16.89 -2.31
N LYS A 19 -1.62 -16.96 -2.97
CA LYS A 19 -0.36 -17.40 -2.32
C LYS A 19 0.12 -16.41 -1.27
N ALA A 20 0.80 -16.92 -0.25
CA ALA A 20 1.31 -16.12 0.87
C ALA A 20 2.28 -15.02 0.43
N GLU A 21 3.00 -15.22 -0.67
CA GLU A 21 4.02 -14.32 -1.18
C GLU A 21 3.47 -13.26 -2.16
N SER A 22 2.13 -13.19 -2.38
CA SER A 22 1.53 -12.09 -3.14
C SER A 22 1.92 -10.74 -2.54
N PRO A 23 2.35 -9.76 -3.37
CA PRO A 23 2.79 -8.46 -2.84
C PRO A 23 1.62 -7.49 -2.54
N MET A 24 0.38 -7.92 -2.70
CA MET A 24 -0.78 -7.04 -2.62
C MET A 24 -1.28 -6.89 -1.19
N GLY A 25 -1.39 -5.64 -0.73
CA GLY A 25 -1.83 -5.26 0.62
C GLY A 25 -2.89 -4.15 0.63
N LEU A 26 -3.63 -4.07 1.73
CA LEU A 26 -4.70 -3.10 1.96
C LEU A 26 -4.73 -2.68 3.43
N GLY A 27 -4.98 -1.41 3.67
CA GLY A 27 -5.12 -0.86 5.01
C GLY A 27 -6.52 -1.06 5.59
N MET A 28 -6.57 -1.54 6.83
CA MET A 28 -7.75 -1.58 7.70
C MET A 28 -7.44 -0.88 9.03
N GLU A 29 -6.71 0.21 8.99
CA GLU A 29 -6.32 1.02 10.14
C GLU A 29 -7.54 1.68 10.82
N LYS A 30 -7.33 2.20 12.03
CA LYS A 30 -8.31 2.95 12.84
C LYS A 30 -9.42 2.09 13.46
N LEU A 31 -9.29 0.75 13.46
CA LEU A 31 -10.19 -0.16 14.19
C LEU A 31 -10.01 -0.04 15.71
N ASP A 32 -8.83 0.35 16.15
CA ASP A 32 -8.54 0.70 17.55
C ASP A 32 -9.36 1.91 18.05
N ARG A 33 -9.82 2.75 17.12
CA ARG A 33 -10.63 3.96 17.36
C ARG A 33 -12.07 3.83 16.85
N ASP A 34 -12.50 2.62 16.50
CA ASP A 34 -13.86 2.32 16.03
C ASP A 34 -14.30 3.19 14.83
N ALA A 35 -13.36 3.43 13.87
CA ALA A 35 -13.62 4.30 12.72
C ALA A 35 -14.66 3.73 11.75
N PHE A 36 -14.79 2.42 11.71
CA PHE A 36 -15.76 1.70 10.88
C PHE A 36 -16.09 0.34 11.50
N ASP A 37 -17.20 -0.26 11.05
CA ASP A 37 -17.62 -1.60 11.44
C ASP A 37 -16.96 -2.64 10.51
N PRO A 38 -15.98 -3.43 11.00
CA PRO A 38 -15.27 -4.40 10.19
C PRO A 38 -16.14 -5.58 9.72
N GLU A 39 -17.19 -5.92 10.46
CA GLU A 39 -18.11 -7.03 10.11
C GLU A 39 -18.80 -6.79 8.77
N LYS A 40 -19.00 -5.53 8.38
CA LYS A 40 -19.59 -5.15 7.10
C LYS A 40 -18.62 -5.21 5.91
N VAL A 41 -17.32 -5.41 6.17
CA VAL A 41 -16.29 -5.27 5.12
C VAL A 41 -15.39 -6.49 4.96
N TYR A 42 -15.27 -7.37 5.93
CA TYR A 42 -14.37 -8.53 5.88
C TYR A 42 -14.54 -9.36 4.60
N ASP A 43 -15.77 -9.73 4.25
CA ASP A 43 -16.02 -10.57 3.08
C ASP A 43 -15.75 -9.82 1.77
N LYS A 44 -16.06 -8.52 1.73
CA LYS A 44 -15.73 -7.66 0.58
C LYS A 44 -14.20 -7.52 0.38
N VAL A 45 -13.45 -7.38 1.48
CA VAL A 45 -11.98 -7.34 1.46
C VAL A 45 -11.39 -8.67 1.01
N ALA A 46 -11.91 -9.78 1.53
CA ALA A 46 -11.46 -11.11 1.12
C ALA A 46 -11.78 -11.43 -0.35
N ALA A 47 -12.89 -10.92 -0.88
CA ALA A 47 -13.28 -11.07 -2.29
C ALA A 47 -12.34 -10.30 -3.25
N LEU A 48 -11.55 -9.33 -2.78
CA LEU A 48 -10.52 -8.66 -3.56
C LEU A 48 -9.39 -9.59 -4.00
N GLY A 49 -9.13 -10.67 -3.25
CA GLY A 49 -7.93 -11.49 -3.44
C GLY A 49 -6.65 -10.82 -2.95
N VAL A 50 -6.76 -9.84 -2.06
CA VAL A 50 -5.63 -9.19 -1.40
C VAL A 50 -5.01 -10.13 -0.36
N LYS A 51 -3.72 -9.97 -0.03
CA LYS A 51 -3.05 -10.86 0.93
C LYS A 51 -2.72 -10.18 2.25
N TRP A 52 -2.10 -9.02 2.21
CA TRP A 52 -1.61 -8.34 3.41
C TRP A 52 -2.61 -7.30 3.91
N ILE A 53 -2.82 -7.26 5.23
CA ILE A 53 -3.73 -6.29 5.87
C ILE A 53 -3.01 -5.55 6.99
N ARG A 54 -2.95 -4.22 6.87
CA ARG A 54 -2.42 -3.35 7.92
C ARG A 54 -3.50 -3.05 8.93
N ILE A 55 -3.22 -3.31 10.22
CA ILE A 55 -4.08 -2.92 11.34
C ILE A 55 -3.25 -2.27 12.45
N GLN A 56 -3.86 -1.38 13.21
CA GLN A 56 -3.23 -0.69 14.34
C GLN A 56 -3.53 -1.42 15.66
N SER A 57 -2.52 -1.58 16.52
CA SER A 57 -2.60 -2.44 17.68
C SER A 57 -3.40 -1.88 18.85
N GLY A 58 -3.60 -0.54 18.91
CA GLY A 58 -4.49 0.11 19.87
C GLY A 58 -4.16 -0.13 21.33
N TRP A 59 -3.00 0.33 21.80
CA TRP A 59 -2.58 0.17 23.19
C TRP A 59 -3.64 0.63 24.19
N GLN A 60 -4.19 1.84 24.03
CA GLN A 60 -5.21 2.39 24.93
C GLN A 60 -6.50 1.54 24.97
N LYS A 61 -6.87 0.91 23.86
CA LYS A 61 -8.06 0.05 23.78
C LYS A 61 -7.82 -1.31 24.44
N THR A 62 -6.60 -1.80 24.39
CA THR A 62 -6.17 -3.08 24.96
C THR A 62 -5.89 -2.98 26.45
N GLU A 63 -5.27 -1.91 26.93
CA GLU A 63 -4.92 -1.70 28.35
C GLU A 63 -5.70 -0.50 28.88
N ARG A 64 -6.88 -0.76 29.46
CA ARG A 64 -7.76 0.22 30.09
C ARG A 64 -7.53 0.38 31.59
N GLU A 65 -6.91 -0.62 32.20
CA GLU A 65 -6.43 -0.64 33.57
C GLU A 65 -4.96 -1.05 33.57
N GLU A 66 -4.14 -0.41 34.40
CA GLU A 66 -2.70 -0.61 34.42
C GLU A 66 -2.33 -2.10 34.61
N GLY A 67 -1.61 -2.66 33.64
CA GLY A 67 -1.15 -4.04 33.65
C GLY A 67 -2.22 -5.09 33.32
N VAL A 68 -3.43 -4.68 32.93
CA VAL A 68 -4.52 -5.57 32.52
C VAL A 68 -4.73 -5.44 31.01
N TYR A 69 -4.42 -6.51 30.29
CA TYR A 69 -4.48 -6.53 28.82
C TYR A 69 -5.68 -7.32 28.33
N ASP A 70 -6.65 -6.63 27.72
CA ASP A 70 -7.81 -7.24 27.07
C ASP A 70 -7.63 -7.23 25.55
N PHE A 71 -7.23 -8.36 25.00
CA PHE A 71 -7.02 -8.52 23.56
C PHE A 71 -8.28 -8.97 22.80
N ALA A 72 -9.42 -9.19 23.45
CA ALA A 72 -10.60 -9.78 22.81
C ALA A 72 -11.04 -9.03 21.54
N TRP A 73 -10.95 -7.69 21.53
CA TRP A 73 -11.29 -6.88 20.36
C TRP A 73 -10.30 -7.09 19.20
N LEU A 74 -9.00 -7.23 19.50
CA LEU A 74 -7.95 -7.42 18.48
C LEU A 74 -7.88 -8.87 18.03
N ASP A 75 -8.15 -9.84 18.92
CA ASP A 75 -8.34 -11.25 18.56
C ASP A 75 -9.43 -11.41 17.51
N SER A 76 -10.59 -10.77 17.73
CA SER A 76 -11.68 -10.78 16.76
C SER A 76 -11.22 -10.28 15.39
N GLN A 77 -10.43 -9.20 15.32
CA GLN A 77 -9.91 -8.68 14.06
C GLN A 77 -8.95 -9.68 13.41
N VAL A 78 -7.94 -10.14 14.15
CA VAL A 78 -6.91 -11.03 13.63
C VAL A 78 -7.51 -12.36 13.16
N ASP A 79 -8.39 -12.98 13.95
CA ASP A 79 -8.97 -14.28 13.63
C ASP A 79 -9.94 -14.20 12.44
N ASN A 80 -10.74 -13.12 12.34
CA ASN A 80 -11.59 -12.86 11.18
C ASN A 80 -10.76 -12.69 9.88
N LEU A 81 -9.64 -11.99 9.95
CA LEU A 81 -8.74 -11.83 8.79
C LEU A 81 -8.10 -13.16 8.40
N LEU A 82 -7.50 -13.87 9.35
CA LEU A 82 -6.83 -15.16 9.11
C LEU A 82 -7.78 -16.23 8.55
N SER A 83 -8.99 -16.32 9.10
CA SER A 83 -9.99 -17.29 8.62
C SER A 83 -10.42 -17.08 7.16
N ARG A 84 -10.22 -15.87 6.64
CA ARG A 84 -10.48 -15.49 5.25
C ARG A 84 -9.26 -15.53 4.34
N GLY A 85 -8.11 -16.03 4.85
CA GLY A 85 -6.87 -16.13 4.08
C GLY A 85 -6.08 -14.82 3.96
N LEU A 86 -6.46 -13.81 4.75
CA LEU A 86 -5.77 -12.53 4.85
C LEU A 86 -4.65 -12.62 5.89
N THR A 87 -3.54 -11.94 5.67
CA THR A 87 -2.37 -11.95 6.55
C THR A 87 -2.22 -10.58 7.21
N PRO A 88 -2.66 -10.39 8.45
CA PRO A 88 -2.51 -9.14 9.15
C PRO A 88 -1.06 -8.90 9.61
N TRP A 89 -0.65 -7.60 9.61
CA TRP A 89 0.49 -7.12 10.39
C TRP A 89 0.05 -6.00 11.32
N LEU A 90 0.73 -5.86 12.45
CA LEU A 90 0.40 -4.89 13.47
C LEU A 90 1.32 -3.67 13.41
N CYS A 91 0.75 -2.49 13.17
CA CYS A 91 1.39 -1.23 13.50
C CYS A 91 1.20 -0.99 15.01
N LEU A 92 2.29 -1.07 15.78
CA LEU A 92 2.30 -0.84 17.22
C LEU A 92 2.17 0.65 17.50
N CYS A 93 0.99 1.09 17.88
CA CYS A 93 0.63 2.49 18.18
C CYS A 93 -0.76 2.55 18.87
N TYR A 94 -1.20 3.66 19.42
CA TYR A 94 -0.49 4.87 19.74
C TYR A 94 -0.16 4.92 21.24
N GLY A 95 -0.29 6.10 21.91
CA GLY A 95 -0.09 6.24 23.35
C GLY A 95 -1.22 5.65 24.19
N ASN A 96 -1.14 5.87 25.53
CA ASN A 96 -2.18 5.47 26.45
C ASN A 96 -2.40 6.54 27.54
N THR A 97 -3.64 6.95 27.73
CA THR A 97 -4.05 7.98 28.70
C THR A 97 -3.85 7.57 30.17
N LEU A 98 -3.60 6.29 30.45
CA LEU A 98 -3.22 5.83 31.79
C LEU A 98 -1.84 6.34 32.23
N TYR A 99 -0.96 6.61 31.27
CA TYR A 99 0.45 6.89 31.50
C TYR A 99 0.87 8.30 31.06
N ASP A 100 0.11 8.97 30.20
CA ASP A 100 0.44 10.29 29.67
C ASP A 100 -0.79 11.21 29.71
N ASP A 101 -0.72 12.28 30.52
CA ASP A 101 -1.78 13.29 30.60
C ASP A 101 -1.93 14.10 29.30
N VAL A 102 -0.86 14.25 28.51
CA VAL A 102 -0.92 14.89 27.19
C VAL A 102 -1.78 14.03 26.22
N ALA A 103 -1.71 12.71 26.35
CA ALA A 103 -2.49 11.79 25.55
C ALA A 103 -4.01 11.96 25.71
N LYS A 104 -4.47 12.47 26.88
CA LYS A 104 -5.88 12.78 27.14
C LYS A 104 -6.44 13.90 26.26
N GLN A 105 -5.58 14.71 25.65
CA GLN A 105 -5.98 15.81 24.78
C GLN A 105 -6.24 15.36 23.34
N TYR A 106 -5.85 14.13 22.99
CA TYR A 106 -5.92 13.62 21.62
C TYR A 106 -6.74 12.33 21.57
N PHE A 107 -7.71 12.29 20.68
CA PHE A 107 -8.54 11.11 20.47
C PHE A 107 -7.69 9.89 20.11
N GLY A 108 -7.91 8.76 20.82
CA GLY A 108 -7.11 7.55 20.63
C GLY A 108 -5.64 7.69 20.97
N SER A 109 -5.27 8.74 21.73
CA SER A 109 -3.86 9.07 22.10
C SER A 109 -2.92 9.18 20.90
N VAL A 110 -3.46 9.58 19.73
CA VAL A 110 -2.71 9.69 18.48
C VAL A 110 -1.54 10.69 18.66
N GLY A 111 -0.34 10.25 18.27
CA GLY A 111 0.86 11.08 18.29
C GLY A 111 1.47 11.32 19.65
N CYS A 112 1.11 10.52 20.65
CA CYS A 112 1.68 10.63 22.01
C CYS A 112 2.60 9.43 22.30
N PRO A 113 3.87 9.43 21.81
CA PRO A 113 4.79 8.36 22.11
C PRO A 113 5.13 8.31 23.60
N PRO A 114 5.26 7.14 24.22
CA PRO A 114 5.47 6.98 25.66
C PRO A 114 6.93 7.20 26.07
N ILE A 115 7.53 8.27 25.57
CA ILE A 115 8.98 8.54 25.74
C ILE A 115 9.28 9.61 26.80
N ARG A 116 8.23 10.27 27.36
CA ARG A 116 8.40 11.43 28.23
C ARG A 116 8.73 11.10 29.68
N ASP A 117 8.33 9.93 30.12
CA ASP A 117 8.70 9.43 31.43
C ASP A 117 8.98 7.92 31.41
N GLU A 118 9.78 7.48 32.36
CA GLU A 118 10.22 6.09 32.45
C GLU A 118 9.07 5.11 32.73
N ARG A 119 8.05 5.53 33.50
CA ARG A 119 6.90 4.68 33.80
C ARG A 119 6.09 4.39 32.54
N ALA A 120 5.81 5.43 31.73
CA ALA A 120 5.11 5.27 30.47
C ALA A 120 5.92 4.40 29.48
N TYR A 121 7.24 4.60 29.43
CA TYR A 121 8.09 3.79 28.55
C TYR A 121 8.16 2.33 28.99
N CYS A 122 8.31 2.06 30.28
CA CYS A 122 8.27 0.68 30.81
C CYS A 122 6.91 0.00 30.55
N ALA A 123 5.81 0.73 30.70
CA ALA A 123 4.47 0.22 30.41
C ALA A 123 4.30 -0.12 28.92
N TRP A 124 4.82 0.72 28.01
CA TRP A 124 4.85 0.43 26.58
C TRP A 124 5.60 -0.86 26.25
N LEU A 125 6.81 -1.03 26.81
CA LEU A 125 7.61 -2.24 26.55
C LEU A 125 6.93 -3.50 27.08
N LYS A 126 6.23 -3.41 28.23
CA LYS A 126 5.40 -4.51 28.73
C LYS A 126 4.23 -4.81 27.80
N TYR A 127 3.48 -3.78 27.37
CA TYR A 127 2.39 -3.94 26.42
C TYR A 127 2.85 -4.61 25.12
N VAL A 128 3.98 -4.16 24.55
CA VAL A 128 4.56 -4.78 23.36
C VAL A 128 4.89 -6.24 23.61
N GLY A 129 5.55 -6.57 24.74
CA GLY A 129 5.88 -7.94 25.09
C GLY A 129 4.65 -8.84 25.21
N GLU A 130 3.60 -8.39 25.90
CA GLU A 130 2.35 -9.14 26.04
C GLU A 130 1.61 -9.27 24.70
N THR A 131 1.61 -8.22 23.86
CA THR A 131 1.02 -8.27 22.52
C THR A 131 1.73 -9.31 21.66
N VAL A 132 3.06 -9.30 21.61
CA VAL A 132 3.84 -10.24 20.80
C VAL A 132 3.65 -11.68 21.26
N LYS A 133 3.68 -11.95 22.58
CA LYS A 133 3.40 -13.28 23.14
C LYS A 133 2.00 -13.76 22.77
N HIS A 134 1.01 -12.88 22.91
CA HIS A 134 -0.41 -13.21 22.65
C HIS A 134 -0.65 -13.59 21.20
N PHE A 135 -0.03 -12.86 20.26
CA PHE A 135 -0.20 -13.08 18.82
C PHE A 135 0.88 -13.95 18.18
N ALA A 136 1.78 -14.57 18.96
CA ALA A 136 2.81 -15.47 18.44
C ALA A 136 2.19 -16.57 17.55
N GLY A 137 2.75 -16.75 16.36
CA GLY A 137 2.25 -17.70 15.36
C GLY A 137 1.02 -17.22 14.55
N ARG A 138 0.38 -16.08 14.92
CA ARG A 138 -0.72 -15.45 14.16
C ARG A 138 -0.28 -14.19 13.43
N ILE A 139 0.62 -13.40 14.02
CA ILE A 139 1.20 -12.19 13.45
C ILE A 139 2.69 -12.41 13.24
N GLN A 140 3.16 -12.10 12.03
CA GLN A 140 4.57 -12.20 11.69
C GLN A 140 5.29 -10.85 11.75
N TYR A 141 4.65 -9.75 11.29
CA TYR A 141 5.26 -8.44 11.18
C TYR A 141 4.68 -7.46 12.21
N TYR A 142 5.58 -6.77 12.90
CA TYR A 142 5.28 -5.70 13.86
C TYR A 142 5.97 -4.43 13.40
N GLU A 143 5.21 -3.42 13.06
CA GLU A 143 5.65 -2.10 12.63
C GLU A 143 5.75 -1.19 13.85
N VAL A 144 6.91 -0.56 14.06
CA VAL A 144 7.18 0.28 15.22
C VAL A 144 6.71 1.70 14.94
N TRP A 145 5.54 2.05 15.46
CA TRP A 145 4.89 3.34 15.34
C TRP A 145 4.38 3.67 13.93
N ASN A 146 3.74 4.87 13.82
CA ASN A 146 3.20 5.39 12.56
C ASN A 146 3.67 6.84 12.35
N GLU A 147 4.37 7.10 11.24
CA GLU A 147 4.79 8.43 10.76
C GLU A 147 5.52 9.27 11.83
N PRO A 148 6.60 8.76 12.42
CA PRO A 148 7.29 9.42 13.54
C PRO A 148 7.95 10.74 13.18
N GLU A 149 8.06 11.10 11.89
CA GLU A 149 8.55 12.40 11.44
C GLU A 149 7.47 13.50 11.42
N GLY A 150 6.22 13.15 11.68
CA GLY A 150 5.12 14.10 11.75
C GLY A 150 4.92 14.68 13.14
N ALA A 151 4.85 16.02 13.28
CA ALA A 151 4.57 16.64 14.56
C ALA A 151 3.17 16.29 15.14
N TRP A 152 2.27 15.75 14.33
CA TRP A 152 0.95 15.27 14.73
C TRP A 152 0.95 13.81 15.17
N THR A 153 1.98 13.04 14.80
CA THR A 153 2.16 11.63 15.12
C THR A 153 3.32 11.35 16.08
N TRP A 154 4.19 12.36 16.31
CA TRP A 154 5.28 12.30 17.29
C TRP A 154 5.39 13.64 18.04
N ARG A 155 4.62 13.78 19.11
CA ARG A 155 4.51 15.03 19.87
C ARG A 155 5.58 15.13 20.96
N PRO A 156 6.07 16.36 21.29
CA PRO A 156 5.67 17.64 20.69
C PRO A 156 6.32 17.92 19.34
N ALA A 157 7.40 17.24 18.99
CA ALA A 157 8.13 17.40 17.75
C ALA A 157 8.90 16.13 17.39
N PRO A 158 9.04 15.79 16.10
CA PRO A 158 9.86 14.67 15.65
C PRO A 158 11.30 14.76 16.11
N ASN A 159 11.90 13.61 16.46
CA ASN A 159 13.30 13.52 16.84
C ASN A 159 13.86 12.14 16.45
N ALA A 160 14.79 12.14 15.50
CA ALA A 160 15.37 10.92 14.94
C ALA A 160 16.10 10.05 15.99
N ASN A 161 16.80 10.65 16.96
CA ASN A 161 17.47 9.90 18.02
C ASN A 161 16.48 9.24 18.99
N GLU A 162 15.42 9.96 19.36
CA GLU A 162 14.36 9.41 20.22
C GLU A 162 13.63 8.25 19.53
N TYR A 163 13.30 8.42 18.25
CA TYR A 163 12.65 7.34 17.50
C TYR A 163 13.59 6.15 17.30
N ALA A 164 14.87 6.37 17.01
CA ALA A 164 15.85 5.29 16.91
C ALA A 164 15.98 4.50 18.21
N GLU A 165 16.10 5.18 19.37
CA GLU A 165 16.08 4.53 20.67
C GLU A 165 14.80 3.74 20.93
N PHE A 166 13.67 4.31 20.54
CA PHE A 166 12.35 3.67 20.62
C PHE A 166 12.29 2.39 19.78
N CYS A 167 12.81 2.43 18.54
CA CYS A 167 12.93 1.26 17.66
C CYS A 167 13.82 0.17 18.27
N ILE A 168 14.99 0.55 18.82
CA ILE A 168 15.91 -0.41 19.45
C ILE A 168 15.26 -1.12 20.63
N LYS A 169 14.66 -0.37 21.57
CA LYS A 169 14.04 -0.93 22.77
C LYS A 169 12.81 -1.78 22.43
N THR A 170 11.93 -1.28 21.55
CA THR A 170 10.73 -1.98 21.11
C THR A 170 11.09 -3.24 20.30
N GLY A 171 12.02 -3.12 19.35
CA GLY A 171 12.49 -4.24 18.54
C GLY A 171 13.13 -5.36 19.35
N ARG A 172 13.93 -5.01 20.37
CA ARG A 172 14.50 -5.99 21.31
C ARG A 172 13.39 -6.76 22.01
N VAL A 173 12.40 -6.08 22.58
CA VAL A 173 11.26 -6.72 23.27
C VAL A 173 10.49 -7.64 22.33
N ILE A 174 10.26 -7.23 21.08
CA ILE A 174 9.64 -8.09 20.09
C ILE A 174 10.44 -9.39 19.91
N LYS A 175 11.75 -9.28 19.66
CA LYS A 175 12.62 -10.45 19.44
C LYS A 175 12.78 -11.35 20.66
N GLU A 176 12.76 -10.79 21.87
CA GLU A 176 12.81 -11.55 23.12
C GLU A 176 11.54 -12.38 23.36
N ASN A 177 10.37 -11.93 22.86
CA ASN A 177 9.08 -12.60 23.07
C ASN A 177 8.65 -13.48 21.89
N ASP A 178 9.11 -13.21 20.68
CA ASP A 178 9.00 -14.08 19.50
C ASP A 178 10.20 -13.84 18.56
N SER A 179 11.17 -14.75 18.60
CA SER A 179 12.38 -14.66 17.77
C SER A 179 12.09 -14.77 16.25
N ASN A 180 10.92 -15.30 15.87
CA ASN A 180 10.50 -15.41 14.47
C ASN A 180 9.75 -14.15 13.99
N ALA A 181 9.29 -13.31 14.90
CA ALA A 181 8.63 -12.06 14.55
C ALA A 181 9.56 -11.14 13.76
N LYS A 182 9.01 -10.45 12.79
CA LYS A 182 9.69 -9.47 11.94
C LYS A 182 9.42 -8.06 12.44
N VAL A 183 10.47 -7.29 12.66
CA VAL A 183 10.39 -5.89 13.09
C VAL A 183 10.49 -4.97 11.88
N MET A 184 9.51 -4.09 11.70
CA MET A 184 9.52 -3.03 10.69
C MET A 184 9.71 -1.67 11.34
N VAL A 185 10.59 -0.83 10.78
CA VAL A 185 10.88 0.52 11.26
C VAL A 185 10.72 1.53 10.13
N GLY A 186 10.53 2.81 10.47
CA GLY A 186 10.35 3.91 9.51
C GLY A 186 8.92 4.42 9.48
N SER A 187 8.11 3.97 8.54
CA SER A 187 6.72 4.47 8.33
C SER A 187 6.63 5.95 7.95
N HIS A 188 7.67 6.52 7.35
CA HIS A 188 7.68 7.95 6.99
C HIS A 188 6.88 8.25 5.73
N TYR A 189 6.12 9.35 5.76
CA TYR A 189 5.33 9.84 4.63
C TYR A 189 6.06 10.87 3.75
N GLN A 190 7.13 11.51 4.26
CA GLN A 190 7.88 12.52 3.52
C GLN A 190 8.74 11.90 2.43
N ASP A 191 8.74 12.50 1.24
CA ASP A 191 9.57 12.08 0.10
C ASP A 191 11.03 12.54 0.27
N SER A 192 11.66 12.14 1.39
CA SER A 192 13.03 12.49 1.78
C SER A 192 13.73 11.29 2.41
N LEU A 193 15.04 11.25 2.27
CA LEU A 193 15.89 10.27 2.96
C LEU A 193 16.41 10.80 4.31
N GLU A 194 16.19 12.08 4.64
CA GLU A 194 16.82 12.73 5.79
C GLU A 194 16.45 12.05 7.10
N ALA A 195 15.17 11.83 7.36
CA ALA A 195 14.72 11.16 8.58
C ALA A 195 15.30 9.74 8.69
N PHE A 196 15.16 8.93 7.65
CA PHE A 196 15.74 7.57 7.61
C PHE A 196 17.25 7.55 7.81
N ASN A 197 17.97 8.47 7.14
CA ASN A 197 19.43 8.55 7.29
C ASN A 197 19.84 8.86 8.75
N ASN A 198 19.18 9.82 9.38
CA ASN A 198 19.48 10.21 10.75
C ASN A 198 19.14 9.10 11.75
N GLU A 199 18.02 8.41 11.56
CA GLU A 199 17.58 7.28 12.39
C GLU A 199 18.48 6.06 12.24
N PHE A 200 18.90 5.74 11.01
CA PHE A 200 19.81 4.61 10.76
C PHE A 200 21.20 4.90 11.34
N ALA A 201 21.68 6.14 11.23
CA ALA A 201 22.90 6.59 11.90
C ALA A 201 22.82 6.46 13.42
N ALA A 202 21.62 6.67 14.00
CA ALA A 202 21.35 6.52 15.42
C ALA A 202 21.05 5.07 15.86
N GLY A 203 21.08 4.09 14.94
CA GLY A 203 20.95 2.67 15.24
C GLY A 203 19.57 2.06 15.10
N ALA A 204 18.57 2.73 14.50
CA ALA A 204 17.21 2.23 14.37
C ALA A 204 17.12 0.84 13.70
N LEU A 205 18.12 0.46 12.90
CA LEU A 205 18.18 -0.84 12.22
C LEU A 205 18.62 -2.01 13.07
N GLU A 206 18.99 -1.82 14.34
CA GLU A 206 19.63 -2.88 15.17
C GLU A 206 18.82 -4.20 15.17
N TYR A 207 17.52 -4.12 15.44
CA TYR A 207 16.60 -5.27 15.46
C TYR A 207 15.69 -5.35 14.22
N ALA A 208 15.82 -4.42 13.28
CA ALA A 208 14.93 -4.35 12.12
C ALA A 208 15.16 -5.50 11.12
N ASP A 209 14.08 -6.06 10.60
CA ASP A 209 14.02 -7.00 9.48
C ASP A 209 13.51 -6.34 8.21
N ALA A 210 12.72 -5.26 8.34
CA ALA A 210 12.19 -4.47 7.23
C ALA A 210 12.19 -2.97 7.54
N VAL A 211 12.28 -2.18 6.47
CA VAL A 211 12.02 -0.73 6.48
C VAL A 211 10.71 -0.48 5.77
N THR A 212 9.84 0.33 6.36
CA THR A 212 8.56 0.70 5.75
C THR A 212 8.48 2.21 5.50
N TYR A 213 7.69 2.60 4.51
CA TYR A 213 7.45 4.00 4.16
C TYR A 213 6.02 4.19 3.63
N HIS A 214 5.55 5.42 3.68
CA HIS A 214 4.27 5.83 3.12
C HIS A 214 4.48 6.75 1.91
N THR A 215 3.54 6.75 0.97
CA THR A 215 3.64 7.55 -0.24
C THR A 215 2.33 8.26 -0.54
N TYR A 216 2.34 9.58 -0.44
CA TYR A 216 1.17 10.42 -0.74
C TYR A 216 1.54 11.53 -1.72
N ASN A 217 1.86 11.13 -2.95
CA ASN A 217 2.14 12.04 -4.06
C ASN A 217 1.51 11.49 -5.35
N TYR A 218 1.48 12.28 -6.41
CA TYR A 218 0.96 11.86 -7.73
C TYR A 218 2.04 11.48 -8.73
N ASP A 219 3.29 11.38 -8.28
CA ASP A 219 4.42 10.95 -9.09
C ASP A 219 4.92 9.59 -8.60
N GLU A 220 4.47 8.52 -9.23
CA GLU A 220 4.86 7.16 -8.89
C GLU A 220 6.36 6.89 -9.08
N THR A 221 7.07 7.73 -9.84
CA THR A 221 8.52 7.58 -10.00
C THR A 221 9.28 7.92 -8.71
N LEU A 222 8.74 8.82 -7.89
CA LEU A 222 9.29 9.11 -6.55
C LEU A 222 9.16 7.89 -5.63
N SER A 223 8.03 7.19 -5.67
CA SER A 223 7.82 5.95 -4.93
C SER A 223 8.85 4.88 -5.34
N MET A 224 9.04 4.68 -6.66
CA MET A 224 10.04 3.74 -7.18
C MET A 224 11.46 4.09 -6.74
N GLN A 225 11.83 5.36 -6.83
CA GLN A 225 13.15 5.84 -6.37
C GLN A 225 13.34 5.59 -4.88
N ARG A 226 12.32 5.83 -4.07
CA ARG A 226 12.36 5.69 -2.62
C ARG A 226 12.57 4.24 -2.18
N ALA A 227 11.84 3.30 -2.76
CA ALA A 227 12.02 1.87 -2.47
C ALA A 227 13.46 1.41 -2.70
N VAL A 228 14.03 1.78 -3.87
CA VAL A 228 15.41 1.45 -4.23
C VAL A 228 16.42 2.15 -3.32
N ALA A 229 16.19 3.44 -3.04
CA ALA A 229 17.09 4.24 -2.20
C ALA A 229 17.11 3.75 -0.75
N LEU A 230 15.96 3.38 -0.17
CA LEU A 230 15.90 2.85 1.21
C LEU A 230 16.63 1.52 1.35
N LYS A 231 16.52 0.63 0.36
CA LYS A 231 17.29 -0.61 0.32
C LYS A 231 18.79 -0.35 0.27
N ALA A 232 19.22 0.59 -0.57
CA ALA A 232 20.62 0.99 -0.66
C ALA A 232 21.12 1.68 0.62
N LEU A 233 20.30 2.54 1.23
CA LEU A 233 20.62 3.24 2.47
C LEU A 233 20.78 2.25 3.63
N ALA A 234 19.86 1.31 3.81
CA ALA A 234 19.97 0.28 4.85
C ALA A 234 21.26 -0.56 4.67
N LYS A 235 21.59 -0.90 3.42
CA LYS A 235 22.83 -1.59 3.09
C LYS A 235 24.08 -0.77 3.43
N HIS A 236 24.04 0.56 3.23
CA HIS A 236 25.11 1.48 3.65
C HIS A 236 25.36 1.39 5.17
N TYR A 237 24.30 1.23 5.97
CA TYR A 237 24.38 1.01 7.41
C TYR A 237 24.54 -0.47 7.82
N GLY A 238 24.93 -1.35 6.89
CA GLY A 238 25.29 -2.74 7.16
C GLY A 238 24.15 -3.73 7.25
N LYS A 239 22.92 -3.35 6.82
CA LYS A 239 21.76 -4.24 6.83
C LYS A 239 21.29 -4.56 5.40
N ASP A 240 21.17 -5.87 5.09
CA ASP A 240 20.37 -6.33 3.95
C ASP A 240 18.95 -6.60 4.45
N ILE A 241 18.01 -5.79 4.00
CA ILE A 241 16.70 -5.66 4.65
C ILE A 241 15.56 -5.67 3.63
N GLU A 242 14.42 -6.19 4.02
CA GLU A 242 13.18 -6.06 3.23
C GLU A 242 12.70 -4.60 3.24
N VAL A 243 12.12 -4.16 2.12
CA VAL A 243 11.46 -2.85 2.02
C VAL A 243 9.98 -3.07 1.77
N VAL A 244 9.14 -2.38 2.54
CA VAL A 244 7.69 -2.45 2.49
C VAL A 244 7.14 -1.07 2.20
N GLN A 245 6.21 -0.97 1.27
CA GLN A 245 5.40 0.24 1.15
C GLN A 245 4.14 0.03 2.03
N GLY A 246 4.09 0.72 3.18
CA GLY A 246 3.11 0.47 4.24
C GLY A 246 1.77 1.18 4.03
N GLU A 247 1.78 2.36 3.39
CA GLU A 247 0.56 3.16 3.22
C GLU A 247 0.68 4.12 2.04
N MET A 248 -0.31 4.12 1.15
CA MET A 248 -0.50 5.09 0.08
C MET A 248 -1.97 5.18 -0.29
N GLY A 249 -2.40 6.29 -0.86
CA GLY A 249 -3.78 6.41 -1.31
C GLY A 249 -4.10 7.75 -1.94
N SER A 250 -5.21 7.78 -2.65
CA SER A 250 -5.81 9.00 -3.19
C SER A 250 -7.29 9.04 -2.86
N GLN A 251 -7.82 10.25 -2.70
CA GLN A 251 -9.23 10.41 -2.44
C GLN A 251 -10.08 10.26 -3.71
N SER A 252 -11.26 9.67 -3.58
CA SER A 252 -12.24 9.51 -4.68
C SER A 252 -13.16 10.69 -4.86
N LYS A 253 -13.09 11.69 -3.98
CA LYS A 253 -13.94 12.86 -3.95
C LYS A 253 -13.20 14.05 -3.35
N SER A 254 -13.35 15.22 -3.95
CA SER A 254 -12.77 16.47 -3.44
C SER A 254 -13.38 16.88 -2.10
N GLY A 255 -12.58 17.59 -1.29
CA GLY A 255 -13.02 18.12 0.00
C GLY A 255 -13.00 17.13 1.15
N GLY A 256 -12.35 15.98 0.97
CA GLY A 256 -12.05 15.05 2.05
C GLY A 256 -10.94 15.55 2.97
N ASN A 257 -10.82 14.94 4.15
CA ASN A 257 -9.72 15.14 5.08
C ASN A 257 -8.57 14.17 4.82
N GLY A 258 -7.37 14.49 5.28
CA GLY A 258 -6.17 13.66 5.16
C GLY A 258 -5.27 14.07 4.00
N ALA A 259 -4.37 13.20 3.59
CA ALA A 259 -3.39 13.46 2.55
C ALA A 259 -4.03 13.86 1.21
N LEU A 260 -3.32 14.68 0.45
CA LEU A 260 -3.73 15.14 -0.89
C LEU A 260 -5.07 15.90 -0.94
N ASN A 261 -5.55 16.43 0.18
CA ASN A 261 -6.85 17.11 0.28
C ASN A 261 -6.93 18.45 -0.49
N TRP A 262 -5.80 19.03 -0.87
CA TRP A 262 -5.70 20.26 -1.67
C TRP A 262 -5.93 20.05 -3.18
N ILE A 263 -6.03 18.80 -3.62
CA ILE A 263 -6.20 18.43 -5.02
C ILE A 263 -7.66 18.10 -5.29
N ARG A 264 -8.17 18.57 -6.43
CA ARG A 264 -9.48 18.15 -6.91
C ARG A 264 -9.39 16.73 -7.45
N THR A 265 -10.14 15.83 -6.85
CA THR A 265 -10.14 14.40 -7.16
C THR A 265 -11.52 13.89 -7.52
N ASN A 266 -11.55 12.73 -8.15
CA ASN A 266 -12.72 11.95 -8.46
C ASN A 266 -12.37 10.44 -8.45
N GLN A 267 -13.34 9.58 -8.66
CA GLN A 267 -13.14 8.12 -8.64
C GLN A 267 -12.23 7.62 -9.77
N ASP A 268 -12.24 8.27 -10.95
CA ASP A 268 -11.34 7.92 -12.06
C ASP A 268 -9.87 8.19 -11.68
N MET A 269 -9.59 9.34 -11.09
CA MET A 269 -8.26 9.69 -10.60
C MET A 269 -7.80 8.76 -9.49
N GLN A 270 -8.68 8.42 -8.54
CA GLN A 270 -8.36 7.45 -7.49
C GLN A 270 -7.99 6.10 -8.10
N THR A 271 -8.74 5.63 -9.10
CA THR A 271 -8.48 4.34 -9.75
C THR A 271 -7.16 4.33 -10.51
N LYS A 272 -6.86 5.40 -11.28
CA LYS A 272 -5.57 5.54 -11.98
C LYS A 272 -4.40 5.63 -11.00
N TYR A 273 -4.55 6.42 -9.93
CA TYR A 273 -3.56 6.50 -8.86
C TYR A 273 -3.23 5.11 -8.30
N LEU A 274 -4.25 4.37 -7.91
CA LEU A 274 -4.11 3.01 -7.39
C LEU A 274 -3.34 2.12 -8.36
N LEU A 275 -3.76 2.05 -9.62
CA LEU A 275 -3.13 1.21 -10.64
C LEU A 275 -1.65 1.58 -10.85
N ARG A 276 -1.35 2.89 -11.00
CA ARG A 276 0.00 3.38 -11.25
C ARG A 276 0.93 3.09 -10.08
N HIS A 277 0.53 3.50 -8.88
CA HIS A 277 1.38 3.34 -7.69
C HIS A 277 1.57 1.87 -7.30
N MET A 278 0.49 1.06 -7.25
CA MET A 278 0.63 -0.35 -6.88
C MET A 278 1.55 -1.12 -7.85
N VAL A 279 1.41 -0.89 -9.16
CA VAL A 279 2.28 -1.54 -10.15
C VAL A 279 3.72 -1.03 -10.04
N ALA A 280 3.94 0.28 -9.85
CA ALA A 280 5.25 0.88 -9.68
C ALA A 280 6.00 0.32 -8.45
N GLU A 281 5.29 0.15 -7.33
CA GLU A 281 5.85 -0.44 -6.12
C GLU A 281 6.26 -1.91 -6.32
N VAL A 282 5.40 -2.71 -6.96
CA VAL A 282 5.73 -4.10 -7.29
C VAL A 282 6.94 -4.16 -8.22
N MET A 283 7.03 -3.28 -9.23
CA MET A 283 8.19 -3.17 -10.12
C MET A 283 9.47 -2.74 -9.39
N SER A 284 9.36 -2.04 -8.26
CA SER A 284 10.50 -1.62 -7.44
C SER A 284 11.02 -2.72 -6.50
N GLY A 285 10.33 -3.85 -6.44
CA GLY A 285 10.75 -5.01 -5.65
C GLY A 285 10.53 -4.85 -4.15
N VAL A 286 9.51 -4.10 -3.74
CA VAL A 286 9.04 -4.10 -2.35
C VAL A 286 8.53 -5.50 -1.98
N LYS A 287 8.64 -5.86 -0.71
CA LYS A 287 8.14 -7.14 -0.20
C LYS A 287 6.64 -7.26 -0.37
N PHE A 288 5.92 -6.21 0.00
CA PHE A 288 4.51 -5.98 -0.27
C PHE A 288 4.21 -4.48 -0.27
N THR A 289 3.07 -4.12 -0.85
CA THR A 289 2.59 -2.73 -0.97
C THR A 289 1.14 -2.66 -0.53
N SER A 290 0.78 -1.63 0.25
CA SER A 290 -0.52 -1.49 0.90
C SER A 290 -1.23 -0.20 0.49
N TYR A 291 -2.47 -0.33 0.01
CA TYR A 291 -3.31 0.80 -0.32
C TYR A 291 -4.13 1.25 0.91
N PHE A 292 -4.10 2.52 1.25
CA PHE A 292 -4.96 3.15 2.26
C PHE A 292 -6.20 3.74 1.56
N SER A 293 -7.40 3.19 1.77
CA SER A 293 -7.78 2.18 2.73
C SER A 293 -8.95 1.31 2.22
N CYS A 294 -9.41 0.38 3.04
CA CYS A 294 -10.54 -0.48 2.65
C CYS A 294 -11.85 0.29 2.48
N VAL A 295 -12.15 1.27 3.35
CA VAL A 295 -13.41 2.03 3.36
C VAL A 295 -13.19 3.53 3.43
N ASP A 296 -14.16 4.31 2.98
CA ASP A 296 -14.28 5.71 3.37
C ASP A 296 -14.59 5.81 4.87
N MET A 297 -14.00 6.79 5.54
CA MET A 297 -14.12 6.94 6.99
C MET A 297 -14.57 8.34 7.38
N ALA A 298 -15.41 8.43 8.41
CA ALA A 298 -15.65 9.68 9.11
C ALA A 298 -14.43 9.98 10.00
N GLU A 299 -13.67 11.01 9.67
CA GLU A 299 -12.37 11.29 10.28
C GLU A 299 -12.39 12.42 11.30
N ASN A 300 -13.53 12.97 11.63
CA ASN A 300 -13.59 14.03 12.61
C ASN A 300 -13.36 13.50 14.03
N LEU A 301 -12.15 13.72 14.52
CA LEU A 301 -11.77 13.37 15.89
C LEU A 301 -12.57 14.17 16.94
N ASP A 302 -12.96 15.41 16.61
CA ASP A 302 -13.73 16.26 17.52
C ASP A 302 -15.18 15.80 17.67
N ALA A 303 -15.77 15.19 16.65
CA ALA A 303 -17.13 14.68 16.72
C ALA A 303 -17.25 13.50 17.70
N ARG A 304 -16.23 12.66 17.78
CA ARG A 304 -16.16 11.56 18.75
C ARG A 304 -15.94 12.04 20.18
N ALA A 305 -15.49 13.28 20.34
CA ALA A 305 -15.46 14.02 21.60
C ALA A 305 -16.78 14.79 21.86
N GLY A 306 -17.83 14.61 21.06
CA GLY A 306 -19.13 15.23 21.21
C GLY A 306 -19.41 16.44 20.29
N GLY A 307 -18.53 16.73 19.35
CA GLY A 307 -18.72 17.77 18.34
C GLY A 307 -19.35 17.23 17.02
N PRO A 308 -19.82 18.11 16.12
CA PRO A 308 -20.38 17.70 14.85
C PRO A 308 -19.30 17.15 13.91
N ILE A 309 -19.62 16.10 13.14
CA ILE A 309 -18.74 15.60 12.08
C ILE A 309 -18.77 16.52 10.89
N THR A 310 -17.64 17.15 10.63
CA THR A 310 -17.49 18.09 9.52
C THR A 310 -16.68 17.54 8.35
N THR A 311 -15.93 16.44 8.54
CA THR A 311 -14.98 15.92 7.55
C THR A 311 -15.01 14.40 7.44
N CYS A 312 -14.81 13.91 6.20
CA CYS A 312 -14.66 12.49 5.89
C CYS A 312 -13.41 12.30 5.03
N GLY A 313 -12.71 11.19 5.20
CA GLY A 313 -11.67 10.74 4.27
C GLY A 313 -12.28 9.82 3.22
N TYR A 314 -12.03 10.09 1.94
CA TYR A 314 -12.60 9.35 0.82
C TYR A 314 -11.57 8.43 0.15
N PHE A 315 -10.67 7.85 0.93
CA PHE A 315 -9.61 6.97 0.44
C PHE A 315 -10.07 5.54 0.15
N GLY A 316 -11.21 5.13 0.69
CA GLY A 316 -11.69 3.76 0.61
C GLY A 316 -11.83 3.21 -0.81
N LEU A 317 -11.56 1.92 -0.97
CA LEU A 317 -12.00 1.14 -2.13
C LEU A 317 -13.52 0.93 -2.07
N LEU A 318 -14.04 0.84 -0.86
CA LEU A 318 -15.47 0.83 -0.56
C LEU A 318 -15.90 2.24 -0.17
N GLY A 319 -16.89 2.76 -0.90
CA GLY A 319 -17.50 4.05 -0.62
C GLY A 319 -18.50 3.97 0.53
N ALA A 320 -18.70 5.10 1.23
CA ALA A 320 -19.64 5.24 2.31
C ALA A 320 -20.34 6.61 2.27
N GLU A 321 -21.57 6.63 2.75
CA GLU A 321 -22.28 7.86 3.08
C GLU A 321 -22.42 7.96 4.60
N PHE A 322 -22.24 9.16 5.14
CA PHE A 322 -22.27 9.38 6.59
C PHE A 322 -23.31 10.43 6.96
N ASP A 323 -24.05 10.20 8.03
CA ASP A 323 -24.82 11.25 8.69
C ASP A 323 -23.84 12.32 9.22
N ARG A 324 -24.05 13.56 8.79
CA ARG A 324 -23.12 14.67 9.10
C ARG A 324 -23.15 15.12 10.56
N ASN A 325 -24.17 14.75 11.32
CA ASN A 325 -24.27 15.12 12.72
C ASN A 325 -23.67 14.06 13.63
N THR A 326 -23.79 12.79 13.27
CA THR A 326 -23.39 11.65 14.12
C THR A 326 -22.15 10.92 13.61
N GLY A 327 -21.81 11.03 12.32
CA GLY A 327 -20.75 10.27 11.65
C GLY A 327 -21.05 8.79 11.49
N THR A 328 -22.28 8.40 11.73
CA THR A 328 -22.70 7.03 11.52
C THR A 328 -22.86 6.74 10.04
N LEU A 329 -22.51 5.53 9.64
CA LEU A 329 -22.73 5.03 8.28
C LEU A 329 -24.24 5.04 7.97
N VAL A 330 -24.59 5.63 6.83
CA VAL A 330 -25.95 5.60 6.27
C VAL A 330 -26.03 4.52 5.21
N GLY A 331 -26.84 3.50 5.43
CA GLY A 331 -26.92 2.37 4.51
C GLY A 331 -25.76 1.37 4.68
N ASP A 332 -25.14 0.98 3.57
CA ASP A 332 -24.06 0.03 3.53
C ASP A 332 -22.87 0.55 2.68
N TYR A 333 -21.73 -0.10 2.79
CA TYR A 333 -20.57 0.17 1.93
C TYR A 333 -20.82 -0.32 0.51
N TYR A 334 -20.42 0.46 -0.49
CA TYR A 334 -20.52 0.12 -1.91
C TYR A 334 -19.16 0.09 -2.61
N GLU A 335 -18.99 -0.78 -3.57
CA GLU A 335 -17.75 -0.93 -4.33
C GLU A 335 -17.58 0.23 -5.31
N LYS A 336 -16.43 0.92 -5.24
CA LYS A 336 -16.03 1.96 -6.21
C LYS A 336 -15.34 1.33 -7.44
N PRO A 337 -15.13 2.07 -8.55
CA PRO A 337 -14.31 1.59 -9.67
C PRO A 337 -12.91 1.12 -9.24
N SER A 338 -12.28 1.79 -8.26
CA SER A 338 -11.00 1.41 -7.68
C SER A 338 -11.01 0.04 -7.00
N TYR A 339 -12.14 -0.40 -6.45
CA TYR A 339 -12.31 -1.74 -5.89
C TYR A 339 -12.11 -2.82 -6.96
N TYR A 340 -12.76 -2.68 -8.09
CA TYR A 340 -12.67 -3.66 -9.19
C TYR A 340 -11.30 -3.63 -9.86
N ALA A 341 -10.72 -2.45 -10.04
CA ALA A 341 -9.36 -2.31 -10.57
C ALA A 341 -8.32 -2.95 -9.64
N PHE A 342 -8.47 -2.78 -8.33
CA PHE A 342 -7.60 -3.43 -7.34
C PHE A 342 -7.76 -4.95 -7.35
N GLN A 343 -8.99 -5.45 -7.47
CA GLN A 343 -9.28 -6.89 -7.60
C GLN A 343 -8.61 -7.49 -8.85
N ASN A 344 -8.55 -6.74 -9.95
CA ASN A 344 -7.84 -7.13 -11.16
C ASN A 344 -6.32 -7.20 -10.93
N LEU A 345 -5.73 -6.25 -10.21
CA LEU A 345 -4.31 -6.30 -9.83
C LEU A 345 -4.01 -7.47 -8.89
N CYS A 346 -4.87 -7.71 -7.88
CA CYS A 346 -4.73 -8.85 -6.98
C CYS A 346 -4.74 -10.18 -7.75
N LYS A 347 -5.56 -10.30 -8.82
CA LYS A 347 -5.53 -11.49 -9.67
C LYS A 347 -4.26 -11.61 -10.49
N LEU A 348 -3.71 -10.53 -11.00
CA LEU A 348 -2.45 -10.55 -11.75
C LEU A 348 -1.25 -10.88 -10.84
N PHE A 349 -1.26 -10.40 -9.61
CA PHE A 349 -0.20 -10.53 -8.63
C PHE A 349 -0.55 -11.50 -7.48
N ASP A 350 -1.24 -12.58 -7.79
CA ASP A 350 -1.79 -13.57 -6.83
C ASP A 350 -0.75 -14.54 -6.22
N GLU A 351 0.50 -14.35 -6.53
CA GLU A 351 1.64 -15.10 -6.01
C GLU A 351 2.89 -14.20 -5.94
N LYS A 352 4.06 -14.79 -5.62
CA LYS A 352 5.32 -14.07 -5.64
C LYS A 352 5.60 -13.47 -7.01
N ILE A 353 5.81 -12.16 -7.04
CA ILE A 353 6.23 -11.42 -8.22
C ILE A 353 7.66 -10.94 -8.01
N THR A 354 8.51 -11.13 -9.01
CA THR A 354 9.90 -10.68 -8.99
C THR A 354 10.11 -9.67 -10.11
N PRO A 355 10.61 -8.46 -9.82
CA PRO A 355 11.08 -7.56 -10.87
C PRO A 355 12.14 -8.22 -11.72
N GLU A 356 12.01 -8.10 -13.03
CA GLU A 356 12.93 -8.67 -13.99
C GLU A 356 13.23 -7.68 -15.11
N TYR A 357 14.50 -7.54 -15.45
CA TYR A 357 14.86 -6.75 -16.62
C TYR A 357 14.50 -7.51 -17.90
N ILE A 358 13.55 -6.97 -18.64
CA ILE A 358 13.14 -7.46 -19.97
C ILE A 358 13.75 -6.49 -21.00
N PRO A 359 14.58 -6.95 -21.94
CA PRO A 359 15.15 -6.08 -22.97
C PRO A 359 14.06 -5.43 -23.82
N VAL A 360 14.01 -4.11 -23.84
CA VAL A 360 13.04 -3.32 -24.60
C VAL A 360 13.71 -2.11 -25.22
N ILE A 361 13.30 -1.77 -26.44
CA ILE A 361 13.68 -0.54 -27.11
C ILE A 361 12.43 0.13 -27.67
N PHE A 362 12.19 1.36 -27.25
CA PHE A 362 11.15 2.21 -27.81
C PHE A 362 11.67 2.89 -29.08
N SER A 363 10.90 2.88 -30.15
CA SER A 363 11.28 3.52 -31.40
C SER A 363 11.49 5.03 -31.24
N PRO A 364 12.51 5.64 -31.89
CA PRO A 364 12.91 7.01 -31.54
C PRO A 364 12.01 8.11 -32.09
N ARG A 365 11.14 7.85 -33.07
CA ARG A 365 10.24 8.86 -33.67
C ARG A 365 8.85 8.28 -33.89
N GLY A 366 7.82 9.05 -33.53
CA GLY A 366 6.42 8.66 -33.68
C GLY A 366 6.07 7.37 -32.91
N SER A 367 6.92 6.98 -31.96
CA SER A 367 6.74 5.78 -31.19
C SER A 367 5.70 5.92 -30.08
N LEU A 368 5.47 7.15 -29.61
CA LEU A 368 4.40 7.50 -28.67
C LEU A 368 3.53 8.57 -29.31
N ARG A 369 2.25 8.29 -29.44
CA ARG A 369 1.24 9.26 -29.91
C ARG A 369 0.15 9.38 -28.84
N ILE A 370 -0.20 10.61 -28.50
CA ILE A 370 -1.26 10.91 -27.54
C ILE A 370 -2.24 11.88 -28.21
N ASN A 371 -3.49 11.48 -28.30
CA ASN A 371 -4.55 12.26 -28.96
C ASN A 371 -4.15 12.73 -30.38
N GLY A 372 -3.44 11.85 -31.11
CA GLY A 372 -3.00 12.10 -32.47
C GLY A 372 -1.68 12.89 -32.63
N ALA A 373 -1.12 13.42 -31.55
CA ALA A 373 0.18 14.13 -31.57
C ALA A 373 1.34 13.21 -31.21
N ASP A 374 2.49 13.38 -31.88
CA ASP A 374 3.72 12.69 -31.54
C ASP A 374 4.31 13.25 -30.24
N CYS A 375 4.65 12.36 -29.32
CA CYS A 375 5.20 12.64 -27.98
C CYS A 375 6.53 11.96 -27.76
N ALA A 376 7.27 12.39 -26.73
CA ALA A 376 8.53 11.77 -26.35
C ALA A 376 8.29 10.50 -25.52
N THR A 377 9.00 9.41 -25.84
CA THR A 377 8.92 8.13 -25.12
C THR A 377 9.54 8.16 -23.72
N ARG A 378 10.29 9.23 -23.39
CA ARG A 378 10.83 9.45 -22.04
C ARG A 378 9.74 9.52 -20.94
N ASP A 379 8.50 9.85 -21.31
CA ASP A 379 7.37 9.96 -20.39
C ASP A 379 6.65 8.61 -20.21
N ILE A 380 7.19 7.52 -20.76
CA ILE A 380 6.70 6.16 -20.53
C ILE A 380 7.42 5.56 -19.34
N ILE A 381 6.65 5.16 -18.35
CA ILE A 381 7.11 4.28 -17.27
C ILE A 381 6.87 2.85 -17.71
N TRP A 382 7.83 1.98 -17.45
CA TRP A 382 7.77 0.58 -17.81
C TRP A 382 8.63 -0.30 -16.92
N GLY A 383 8.30 -1.58 -16.87
CA GLY A 383 9.11 -2.57 -16.17
C GLY A 383 8.66 -4.00 -16.42
N GLY A 384 9.61 -4.90 -16.29
CA GLY A 384 9.37 -6.33 -16.40
C GLY A 384 9.16 -6.99 -15.06
N LEU A 385 8.34 -8.03 -15.06
CA LEU A 385 7.95 -8.83 -13.90
C LEU A 385 7.98 -10.32 -14.28
N SER A 386 8.27 -11.19 -13.32
CA SER A 386 8.21 -12.64 -13.51
C SER A 386 7.54 -13.35 -12.36
N LYS A 387 6.95 -14.51 -12.66
CA LYS A 387 6.43 -15.50 -11.72
C LYS A 387 7.35 -16.71 -11.64
N ALA A 388 7.23 -17.50 -10.56
CA ALA A 388 8.06 -18.68 -10.35
C ALA A 388 7.89 -19.77 -11.43
N ASN A 389 6.73 -19.81 -12.09
CA ASN A 389 6.46 -20.73 -13.20
C ASN A 389 7.12 -20.33 -14.54
N GLY A 390 7.84 -19.20 -14.57
CA GLY A 390 8.49 -18.67 -15.77
C GLY A 390 7.61 -17.74 -16.61
N GLY A 391 6.36 -17.51 -16.22
CA GLY A 391 5.49 -16.50 -16.84
C GLY A 391 6.08 -15.11 -16.62
N LYS A 392 6.05 -14.26 -17.66
CA LYS A 392 6.58 -12.89 -17.62
C LYS A 392 5.50 -11.87 -17.93
N ALA A 393 5.65 -10.69 -17.38
CA ALA A 393 4.82 -9.54 -17.71
C ALA A 393 5.66 -8.30 -17.96
N PHE A 394 5.17 -7.44 -18.82
CA PHE A 394 5.73 -6.13 -19.10
C PHE A 394 4.63 -5.09 -18.92
N ALA A 395 4.75 -4.30 -17.86
CA ALA A 395 3.85 -3.20 -17.57
C ALA A 395 4.39 -1.91 -18.22
N TYR A 396 3.50 -1.09 -18.79
CA TYR A 396 3.88 0.18 -19.39
C TYR A 396 2.70 1.16 -19.40
N TRP A 397 3.00 2.46 -19.22
CA TRP A 397 2.00 3.54 -19.28
C TRP A 397 2.67 4.89 -19.50
N ASN A 398 1.90 5.88 -19.90
CA ASN A 398 2.37 7.26 -19.96
C ASN A 398 2.19 7.93 -18.60
N SER A 399 3.25 8.56 -18.07
CA SER A 399 3.28 9.23 -16.77
C SER A 399 2.62 10.61 -16.76
N THR A 400 1.76 10.90 -17.72
CA THR A 400 1.11 12.21 -17.80
C THR A 400 0.28 12.52 -16.54
N ASN A 401 0.04 13.81 -16.29
CA ASN A 401 -0.69 14.25 -15.12
C ASN A 401 -2.16 13.76 -15.14
N MET A 402 -2.53 12.92 -14.18
CA MET A 402 -3.87 12.34 -14.04
C MET A 402 -4.98 13.38 -13.87
N ILE A 403 -4.68 14.57 -13.34
CA ILE A 403 -5.65 15.64 -13.09
C ILE A 403 -6.18 16.21 -14.40
N THR A 404 -5.37 16.22 -15.46
CA THR A 404 -5.70 16.88 -16.73
C THR A 404 -6.08 15.92 -17.85
N CYS A 405 -5.92 14.61 -17.66
CA CYS A 405 -6.11 13.61 -18.70
C CYS A 405 -7.49 12.98 -18.70
N GLN A 406 -8.49 13.75 -19.11
CA GLN A 406 -9.75 13.19 -19.55
C GLN A 406 -9.63 12.76 -21.02
N GLY A 407 -10.10 11.53 -21.33
CA GLY A 407 -10.14 11.03 -22.70
C GLY A 407 -8.75 10.73 -23.29
N PHE A 408 -7.82 10.24 -22.49
CA PHE A 408 -6.50 9.84 -22.96
C PHE A 408 -6.59 8.71 -24.01
N ASP A 409 -6.11 8.98 -25.22
CA ASP A 409 -5.96 7.99 -26.30
C ASP A 409 -4.50 8.02 -26.82
N GLY A 410 -3.76 6.96 -26.52
CA GLY A 410 -2.36 6.86 -26.88
C GLY A 410 -2.02 5.52 -27.51
N THR A 411 -0.96 5.56 -28.32
CA THR A 411 -0.31 4.35 -28.86
C THR A 411 1.20 4.48 -28.75
N VAL A 412 1.89 3.36 -28.65
CA VAL A 412 3.36 3.30 -28.59
C VAL A 412 3.90 2.18 -29.46
N THR A 413 5.11 2.35 -29.97
CA THR A 413 5.84 1.35 -30.77
C THR A 413 7.13 0.98 -30.06
N PHE A 414 7.38 -0.31 -29.84
CA PHE A 414 8.58 -0.83 -29.22
C PHE A 414 8.88 -2.27 -29.62
N GLU A 415 10.11 -2.69 -29.38
CA GLU A 415 10.59 -4.05 -29.52
C GLU A 415 10.89 -4.62 -28.13
N ILE A 416 10.55 -5.88 -27.93
CA ILE A 416 10.83 -6.61 -26.68
C ILE A 416 11.50 -7.95 -27.02
N SER A 417 12.49 -8.34 -26.23
CA SER A 417 13.16 -9.63 -26.38
C SER A 417 13.29 -10.40 -25.08
N GLY A 418 13.66 -11.69 -25.17
CA GLY A 418 13.84 -12.54 -23.98
C GLY A 418 12.53 -13.00 -23.34
N VAL A 419 11.45 -12.99 -24.09
CA VAL A 419 10.11 -13.46 -23.68
C VAL A 419 9.62 -14.56 -24.62
N SER A 420 8.68 -15.39 -24.15
CA SER A 420 8.14 -16.52 -24.95
C SER A 420 6.74 -16.92 -24.47
N GLY A 421 6.07 -17.66 -25.34
CA GLY A 421 4.73 -18.22 -25.07
C GLY A 421 3.61 -17.32 -25.60
N PRO A 422 2.36 -17.66 -25.32
CA PRO A 422 1.20 -16.84 -25.72
C PRO A 422 1.29 -15.42 -25.19
N VAL A 423 1.12 -14.45 -26.09
CA VAL A 423 1.13 -13.01 -25.73
C VAL A 423 -0.31 -12.51 -25.57
N ARG A 424 -0.58 -11.82 -24.48
CA ARG A 424 -1.88 -11.17 -24.20
C ARG A 424 -1.65 -9.77 -23.70
N LEU A 425 -2.57 -8.86 -24.02
CA LEU A 425 -2.63 -7.55 -23.37
C LEU A 425 -3.77 -7.58 -22.34
N VAL A 426 -3.45 -7.19 -21.11
CA VAL A 426 -4.42 -7.08 -20.03
C VAL A 426 -4.61 -5.62 -19.68
N ASP A 427 -5.87 -5.20 -19.59
CA ASP A 427 -6.24 -3.90 -19.06
C ASP A 427 -6.73 -4.08 -17.60
N PRO A 428 -5.95 -3.67 -16.59
CA PRO A 428 -6.34 -3.85 -15.20
C PRO A 428 -7.46 -2.89 -14.75
N MET A 429 -7.80 -1.88 -15.54
CA MET A 429 -8.92 -0.96 -15.23
C MET A 429 -10.25 -1.73 -15.18
N ASP A 430 -10.48 -2.63 -16.14
CA ASP A 430 -11.72 -3.40 -16.27
C ASP A 430 -11.51 -4.93 -16.32
N GLY A 431 -10.28 -5.38 -16.18
CA GLY A 431 -9.90 -6.79 -16.21
C GLY A 431 -9.94 -7.43 -17.60
N SER A 432 -10.10 -6.66 -18.67
CA SER A 432 -10.19 -7.19 -20.04
C SER A 432 -8.88 -7.82 -20.51
N ILE A 433 -8.99 -8.96 -21.18
CA ILE A 433 -7.87 -9.68 -21.81
C ILE A 433 -8.05 -9.61 -23.31
N TYR A 434 -7.00 -9.20 -24.00
CA TYR A 434 -7.01 -9.02 -25.45
C TYR A 434 -5.98 -9.90 -26.16
N GLU A 435 -6.39 -10.42 -27.31
CA GLU A 435 -5.50 -10.98 -28.32
C GLU A 435 -5.01 -9.87 -29.25
N LEU A 436 -3.72 -9.94 -29.60
CA LEU A 436 -3.06 -8.97 -30.45
C LEU A 436 -3.02 -9.50 -31.91
N GLY A 437 -3.55 -8.70 -32.84
CA GLY A 437 -3.50 -9.02 -34.26
C GLY A 437 -2.11 -8.79 -34.85
N HIS A 438 -1.87 -9.36 -36.05
CA HIS A 438 -0.60 -9.20 -36.79
C HIS A 438 -0.30 -7.76 -37.21
N ASP A 439 -1.28 -6.88 -37.22
CA ASP A 439 -1.16 -5.45 -37.47
C ASP A 439 -0.58 -4.68 -36.26
N ILE A 440 -0.59 -5.31 -35.09
CA ILE A 440 -0.07 -4.72 -33.83
C ILE A 440 1.18 -5.46 -33.36
N MET A 441 1.22 -6.79 -33.47
CA MET A 441 2.30 -7.63 -32.97
C MET A 441 2.86 -8.53 -34.06
N LYS A 442 4.18 -8.53 -34.20
CA LYS A 442 4.93 -9.44 -35.06
C LYS A 442 5.92 -10.25 -34.22
N ASP A 443 5.82 -11.56 -34.29
CA ASP A 443 6.84 -12.48 -33.78
C ASP A 443 7.99 -12.53 -34.79
N ALA A 444 9.15 -12.02 -34.43
CA ALA A 444 10.35 -12.04 -35.26
C ALA A 444 11.26 -13.26 -35.00
N GLY A 445 10.81 -14.17 -34.14
CA GLY A 445 11.55 -15.37 -33.75
C GLY A 445 12.55 -15.14 -32.62
N ASN A 446 13.05 -16.22 -32.04
CA ASN A 446 14.04 -16.21 -30.97
C ASN A 446 13.65 -15.36 -29.74
N GLY A 447 12.34 -15.25 -29.45
CA GLY A 447 11.83 -14.46 -28.33
C GLY A 447 11.85 -12.94 -28.56
N LEU A 448 11.96 -12.49 -29.79
CA LEU A 448 11.83 -11.10 -30.21
C LEU A 448 10.43 -10.83 -30.76
N TYR A 449 9.77 -9.84 -30.17
CA TYR A 449 8.46 -9.34 -30.61
C TYR A 449 8.51 -7.85 -30.92
N LEU A 450 7.88 -7.46 -32.02
CA LEU A 450 7.70 -6.07 -32.42
C LEU A 450 6.24 -5.67 -32.21
N PHE A 451 6.03 -4.60 -31.46
CA PHE A 451 4.71 -4.02 -31.21
C PHE A 451 4.60 -2.68 -31.92
N GLU A 452 3.68 -2.58 -32.88
CA GLU A 452 3.47 -1.37 -33.67
C GLU A 452 2.14 -0.70 -33.28
N ASN A 453 2.20 0.54 -32.79
CA ASN A 453 1.04 1.33 -32.39
C ASN A 453 0.11 0.55 -31.42
N ILE A 454 0.69 -0.19 -30.49
CA ILE A 454 -0.08 -0.83 -29.41
C ILE A 454 -0.68 0.25 -28.51
N PRO A 455 -1.89 0.07 -27.99
CA PRO A 455 -2.49 1.02 -27.05
C PRO A 455 -1.57 1.38 -25.90
N CYS A 456 -1.54 2.65 -25.54
CA CYS A 456 -0.86 3.19 -24.37
C CYS A 456 -1.86 4.07 -23.61
N LYS A 457 -1.95 3.88 -22.30
CA LYS A 457 -2.86 4.63 -21.42
C LYS A 457 -2.06 5.49 -20.42
N ASP A 458 -2.74 6.35 -19.70
CA ASP A 458 -2.22 7.08 -18.54
C ASP A 458 -2.32 6.27 -17.23
N TYR A 459 -2.47 4.96 -17.37
CA TYR A 459 -2.42 3.93 -16.32
C TYR A 459 -1.82 2.64 -16.93
N PRO A 460 -1.27 1.75 -16.11
CA PRO A 460 -0.61 0.55 -16.61
C PRO A 460 -1.48 -0.32 -17.49
N LEU A 461 -1.00 -0.64 -18.69
CA LEU A 461 -1.40 -1.81 -19.45
C LEU A 461 -0.32 -2.88 -19.26
N ILE A 462 -0.72 -4.15 -19.25
CA ILE A 462 0.19 -5.25 -18.91
C ILE A 462 0.19 -6.26 -20.05
N LEU A 463 1.33 -6.37 -20.74
CA LEU A 463 1.61 -7.49 -21.64
C LEU A 463 2.01 -8.71 -20.81
N THR A 464 1.38 -9.84 -21.04
CA THR A 464 1.74 -11.11 -20.41
C THR A 464 2.29 -12.08 -21.45
N PHE A 465 3.29 -12.86 -21.05
CA PHE A 465 3.97 -13.86 -21.87
C PHE A 465 3.96 -15.19 -21.12
N GLY A 466 3.45 -16.23 -21.79
CA GLY A 466 3.26 -17.53 -21.14
C GLY A 466 2.11 -17.53 -20.13
N GLU A 467 2.31 -18.23 -19.02
CA GLU A 467 1.34 -18.38 -17.94
C GLU A 467 1.58 -17.36 -16.79
N PHE A 468 1.45 -16.08 -17.11
CA PHE A 468 1.57 -15.03 -16.09
C PHE A 468 0.24 -14.78 -15.34
#